data_c7c691704153110dc1d9e59be3964055
#
_entry.id   c7c691704153110dc1d9e59be3964055
#
_cell.length_a   1.000
_cell.length_b   1.000
_cell.length_c   1.000
_cell.angle_alpha   90.00
_cell.angle_beta   90.00
_cell.angle_gamma   90.00
#
_symmetry.space_group_name_H-M   'P 1'
#
loop_
_entity.id
_entity.type
_entity.pdbx_description
1 polymer ?
#
loop_
_entity_poly.entity_id
_entity_poly.type
_entity_poly.pdbx_seq_one_letter_code
_entity_poly.pdbx_strand_id
1 'polypeptide(L)'
;LGLMAGLDRPTSGSILLDGQELTTMSESALARFRRAKIGYIFQSFHLIPTLTARENVAVPLDLSGERHGDERAADLLAAVGLADRLDHYPVQLSGGEQQRVAVARAFACRPPFLFADEPTGNLDSATGTHVIDLLLAMHRDYGTTLVLVTHDRDLAGHMQRIVSLRDGQIESDLPTDSRT
;
A
#
# COMPACT_ATOMS: atom_id res chain seq x y z
N LEU A 1 -5.24 3.34 -10.01
CA LEU A 1 -4.84 2.19 -9.18
C LEU A 1 -6.03 1.28 -8.85
N GLY A 2 -7.22 1.81 -8.49
CA GLY A 2 -8.38 1.02 -8.09
C GLY A 2 -8.72 -0.12 -9.05
N LEU A 3 -8.71 0.16 -10.36
CA LEU A 3 -8.91 -0.87 -11.40
C LEU A 3 -7.85 -1.97 -11.35
N MET A 4 -6.57 -1.60 -11.26
CA MET A 4 -5.45 -2.55 -11.21
C MET A 4 -5.48 -3.43 -9.96
N ALA A 5 -5.93 -2.86 -8.83
CA ALA A 5 -6.10 -3.57 -7.57
C ALA A 5 -7.41 -4.37 -7.49
N GLY A 6 -8.25 -4.33 -8.54
CA GLY A 6 -9.55 -4.98 -8.54
C GLY A 6 -10.53 -4.42 -7.51
N LEU A 7 -10.38 -3.14 -7.12
CA LEU A 7 -11.35 -2.42 -6.28
C LEU A 7 -12.54 -1.94 -7.10
N ASP A 8 -12.30 -1.66 -8.40
CA ASP A 8 -13.31 -1.23 -9.36
C ASP A 8 -13.26 -2.12 -10.61
N ARG A 9 -14.31 -2.08 -11.41
CA ARG A 9 -14.40 -2.79 -12.68
C ARG A 9 -14.21 -1.83 -13.85
N PRO A 10 -13.40 -2.18 -14.88
CA PRO A 10 -13.29 -1.37 -16.08
C PRO A 10 -14.58 -1.47 -16.89
N THR A 11 -14.92 -0.41 -17.62
CA THR A 11 -16.05 -0.39 -18.55
C THR A 11 -15.84 -1.38 -19.71
N SER A 12 -14.59 -1.59 -20.12
CA SER A 12 -14.18 -2.52 -21.18
C SER A 12 -12.70 -2.88 -21.02
N GLY A 13 -12.25 -3.91 -21.72
CA GLY A 13 -10.88 -4.41 -21.64
C GLY A 13 -10.68 -5.44 -20.55
N SER A 14 -9.43 -5.86 -20.32
CA SER A 14 -9.05 -6.88 -19.34
C SER A 14 -7.90 -6.41 -18.47
N ILE A 15 -7.84 -6.94 -17.22
CA ILE A 15 -6.78 -6.69 -16.26
C ILE A 15 -6.17 -8.03 -15.88
N LEU A 16 -4.91 -8.23 -16.27
CA LEU A 16 -4.12 -9.38 -15.87
C LEU A 16 -3.16 -8.97 -14.74
N LEU A 17 -3.20 -9.70 -13.62
CA LEU A 17 -2.26 -9.56 -12.52
C LEU A 17 -1.80 -10.94 -12.08
N ASP A 18 -0.50 -11.18 -12.06
CA ASP A 18 0.10 -12.49 -11.74
C ASP A 18 -0.48 -13.64 -12.60
N GLY A 19 -0.70 -13.38 -13.90
CA GLY A 19 -1.26 -14.33 -14.85
C GLY A 19 -2.77 -14.62 -14.65
N GLN A 20 -3.43 -13.94 -13.72
CA GLN A 20 -4.86 -14.11 -13.46
C GLN A 20 -5.66 -12.92 -14.02
N GLU A 21 -6.74 -13.21 -14.73
CA GLU A 21 -7.62 -12.19 -15.29
C GLU A 21 -8.67 -11.75 -14.27
N LEU A 22 -8.47 -10.55 -13.69
CA LEU A 22 -9.31 -10.02 -12.63
C LEU A 22 -10.71 -9.65 -13.12
N THR A 23 -10.85 -9.21 -14.37
CA THR A 23 -12.12 -8.73 -14.95
C THR A 23 -13.21 -9.79 -15.02
N THR A 24 -12.85 -11.05 -15.14
CA THR A 24 -13.76 -12.18 -15.24
C THR A 24 -14.08 -12.83 -13.88
N MET A 25 -13.38 -12.43 -12.82
CA MET A 25 -13.60 -13.00 -11.48
C MET A 25 -14.94 -12.56 -10.89
N SER A 26 -15.59 -13.49 -10.15
CA SER A 26 -16.71 -13.14 -9.27
C SER A 26 -16.21 -12.25 -8.12
N GLU A 27 -17.11 -11.48 -7.49
CA GLU A 27 -16.76 -10.62 -6.36
C GLU A 27 -16.08 -11.39 -5.21
N SER A 28 -16.58 -12.60 -4.92
CA SER A 28 -15.97 -13.43 -3.87
C SER A 28 -14.59 -13.95 -4.25
N ALA A 29 -14.34 -14.26 -5.53
CA ALA A 29 -13.02 -14.65 -6.03
C ALA A 29 -12.05 -13.46 -5.99
N LEU A 30 -12.50 -12.28 -6.44
CA LEU A 30 -11.75 -11.06 -6.43
C LEU A 30 -11.38 -10.60 -5.00
N ALA A 31 -12.31 -10.72 -4.05
CA ALA A 31 -12.04 -10.43 -2.64
C ALA A 31 -10.97 -11.36 -2.05
N ARG A 32 -11.02 -12.67 -2.38
CA ARG A 32 -9.97 -13.63 -1.97
C ARG A 32 -8.62 -13.31 -2.61
N PHE A 33 -8.62 -12.95 -3.90
CA PHE A 33 -7.42 -12.55 -4.62
C PHE A 33 -6.78 -11.30 -3.98
N ARG A 34 -7.56 -10.24 -3.75
CA ARG A 34 -7.07 -9.02 -3.08
C ARG A 34 -6.45 -9.35 -1.73
N ARG A 35 -7.16 -10.08 -0.89
CA ARG A 35 -6.66 -10.47 0.45
C ARG A 35 -5.32 -11.20 0.38
N ALA A 36 -5.13 -12.10 -0.59
CA ALA A 36 -3.95 -12.94 -0.70
C ALA A 36 -2.76 -12.26 -1.42
N LYS A 37 -3.04 -11.31 -2.32
CA LYS A 37 -2.04 -10.81 -3.27
C LYS A 37 -1.78 -9.32 -3.20
N ILE A 38 -2.66 -8.53 -2.59
CA ILE A 38 -2.62 -7.07 -2.71
C ILE A 38 -2.54 -6.40 -1.34
N GLY A 39 -1.50 -5.57 -1.16
CA GLY A 39 -1.48 -4.52 -0.15
C GLY A 39 -1.87 -3.20 -0.79
N TYR A 40 -2.59 -2.36 -0.07
CA TYR A 40 -3.02 -1.06 -0.59
C TYR A 40 -2.78 0.04 0.45
N ILE A 41 -2.13 1.12 0.02
CA ILE A 41 -1.90 2.34 0.79
C ILE A 41 -2.69 3.46 0.12
N PHE A 42 -3.63 4.05 0.87
CA PHE A 42 -4.48 5.14 0.41
C PHE A 42 -3.90 6.49 0.83
N GLN A 43 -4.21 7.53 0.08
CA GLN A 43 -3.87 8.92 0.41
C GLN A 43 -4.46 9.35 1.77
N SER A 44 -5.67 8.91 2.11
CA SER A 44 -6.41 9.29 3.32
C SER A 44 -6.30 8.27 4.46
N PHE A 45 -5.22 7.51 4.52
CA PHE A 45 -4.89 6.49 5.54
C PHE A 45 -5.93 5.35 5.65
N HIS A 46 -7.22 5.65 5.64
CA HIS A 46 -8.35 4.72 5.77
C HIS A 46 -8.19 3.78 6.97
N LEU A 47 -7.74 4.30 8.10
CA LEU A 47 -7.74 3.57 9.36
C LEU A 47 -9.17 3.46 9.90
N ILE A 48 -9.47 2.34 10.55
CA ILE A 48 -10.75 2.13 11.23
C ILE A 48 -10.67 2.91 12.56
N PRO A 49 -11.49 3.96 12.76
CA PRO A 49 -11.30 4.90 13.87
C PRO A 49 -11.59 4.30 15.25
N THR A 50 -12.33 3.21 15.31
CA THR A 50 -12.69 2.48 16.55
C THR A 50 -11.69 1.40 16.93
N LEU A 51 -10.66 1.17 16.11
CA LEU A 51 -9.58 0.21 16.34
C LEU A 51 -8.28 0.95 16.67
N THR A 52 -7.48 0.37 17.56
CA THR A 52 -6.11 0.82 17.86
C THR A 52 -5.19 0.65 16.64
N ALA A 53 -3.97 1.18 16.70
CA ALA A 53 -2.96 0.99 15.68
C ALA A 53 -2.69 -0.50 15.43
N ARG A 54 -2.49 -1.28 16.50
CA ARG A 54 -2.26 -2.72 16.44
C ARG A 54 -3.43 -3.46 15.80
N GLU A 55 -4.65 -3.19 16.25
CA GLU A 55 -5.85 -3.80 15.69
C GLU A 55 -6.05 -3.44 14.23
N ASN A 56 -5.78 -2.20 13.80
CA ASN A 56 -5.82 -1.80 12.39
C ASN A 56 -4.87 -2.62 11.52
N VAL A 57 -3.66 -2.93 12.02
CA VAL A 57 -2.69 -3.77 11.31
C VAL A 57 -3.07 -5.25 11.38
N ALA A 58 -3.72 -5.70 12.46
CA ALA A 58 -4.17 -7.07 12.64
C ALA A 58 -5.36 -7.46 11.74
N VAL A 59 -6.25 -6.52 11.37
CA VAL A 59 -7.45 -6.80 10.55
C VAL A 59 -7.17 -7.70 9.34
N PRO A 60 -6.22 -7.42 8.43
CA PRO A 60 -5.96 -8.30 7.29
C PRO A 60 -5.42 -9.67 7.71
N LEU A 61 -4.70 -9.76 8.81
CA LEU A 61 -4.17 -11.02 9.36
C LEU A 61 -5.30 -11.90 9.89
N ASP A 62 -6.21 -11.32 10.65
CA ASP A 62 -7.41 -12.02 11.18
C ASP A 62 -8.29 -12.54 10.04
N LEU A 63 -8.53 -11.70 9.01
CA LEU A 63 -9.28 -12.09 7.84
C LEU A 63 -8.60 -13.21 7.03
N SER A 64 -7.28 -13.35 7.11
CA SER A 64 -6.52 -14.43 6.48
C SER A 64 -6.39 -15.68 7.34
N GLY A 65 -6.82 -15.64 8.61
CA GLY A 65 -6.73 -16.75 9.55
C GLY A 65 -5.34 -16.96 10.14
N GLU A 66 -4.50 -15.92 10.17
CA GLU A 66 -3.15 -15.96 10.75
C GLU A 66 -3.24 -16.15 12.28
N ARG A 67 -2.60 -17.20 12.81
CA ARG A 67 -2.71 -17.55 14.25
C ARG A 67 -1.98 -16.58 15.19
N HIS A 68 -0.94 -15.90 14.69
CA HIS A 68 -0.12 -14.96 15.45
C HIS A 68 -0.25 -13.53 14.89
N GLY A 69 -1.46 -13.17 14.46
CA GLY A 69 -1.74 -11.88 13.83
C GLY A 69 -1.38 -10.68 14.72
N ASP A 70 -1.67 -10.78 16.01
CA ASP A 70 -1.43 -9.71 16.98
C ASP A 70 0.07 -9.46 17.22
N GLU A 71 0.86 -10.53 17.39
CA GLU A 71 2.32 -10.44 17.53
C GLU A 71 2.95 -9.85 16.27
N ARG A 72 2.53 -10.35 15.10
CA ARG A 72 3.02 -9.83 13.82
C ARG A 72 2.61 -8.37 13.58
N ALA A 73 1.42 -7.95 14.00
CA ALA A 73 1.01 -6.54 13.93
C ALA A 73 1.91 -5.65 14.79
N ALA A 74 2.27 -6.10 16.00
CA ALA A 74 3.20 -5.39 16.88
C ALA A 74 4.61 -5.29 16.26
N ASP A 75 5.13 -6.37 15.67
CA ASP A 75 6.44 -6.37 14.99
C ASP A 75 6.46 -5.39 13.81
N LEU A 76 5.40 -5.37 13.00
CA LEU A 76 5.27 -4.44 11.89
C LEU A 76 5.19 -2.98 12.34
N LEU A 77 4.47 -2.70 13.42
CA LEU A 77 4.41 -1.37 14.01
C LEU A 77 5.77 -0.94 14.57
N ALA A 78 6.51 -1.85 15.19
CA ALA A 78 7.87 -1.58 15.64
C ALA A 78 8.80 -1.28 14.44
N ALA A 79 8.69 -2.03 13.35
CA ALA A 79 9.47 -1.80 12.12
C ALA A 79 9.20 -0.43 11.48
N VAL A 80 8.00 0.13 11.66
CA VAL A 80 7.66 1.49 11.21
C VAL A 80 7.85 2.56 12.29
N GLY A 81 8.54 2.24 13.39
CA GLY A 81 8.87 3.18 14.47
C GLY A 81 7.67 3.57 15.35
N LEU A 82 6.72 2.66 15.55
CA LEU A 82 5.50 2.87 16.34
C LEU A 82 5.34 1.86 17.50
N ALA A 83 6.45 1.31 18.01
CA ALA A 83 6.41 0.35 19.14
C ALA A 83 5.68 0.90 20.37
N ASP A 84 5.79 2.21 20.63
CA ASP A 84 5.17 2.88 21.77
C ASP A 84 3.73 3.39 21.46
N ARG A 85 3.17 3.04 20.32
CA ARG A 85 1.87 3.52 19.82
C ARG A 85 0.86 2.42 19.56
N LEU A 86 1.15 1.18 19.93
CA LEU A 86 0.34 -0.01 19.63
C LEU A 86 -1.13 0.16 19.99
N ASP A 87 -1.40 0.70 21.19
CA ASP A 87 -2.74 0.83 21.75
C ASP A 87 -3.37 2.22 21.55
N HIS A 88 -2.76 3.07 20.70
CA HIS A 88 -3.31 4.37 20.34
C HIS A 88 -4.37 4.24 19.25
N TYR A 89 -5.47 4.97 19.42
CA TYR A 89 -6.49 5.12 18.38
C TYR A 89 -6.05 6.14 17.32
N PRO A 90 -6.57 6.08 16.08
CA PRO A 90 -6.20 7.01 15.01
C PRO A 90 -6.29 8.48 15.40
N VAL A 91 -7.29 8.87 16.20
CA VAL A 91 -7.46 10.26 16.69
C VAL A 91 -6.32 10.75 17.60
N GLN A 92 -5.55 9.84 18.17
CA GLN A 92 -4.41 10.12 19.05
C GLN A 92 -3.07 10.15 18.29
N LEU A 93 -3.08 9.84 17.00
CA LEU A 93 -1.91 9.74 16.14
C LEU A 93 -1.82 10.96 15.22
N SER A 94 -0.61 11.47 15.00
CA SER A 94 -0.33 12.45 13.95
C SER A 94 -0.59 11.87 12.56
N GLY A 95 -0.74 12.71 11.54
CA GLY A 95 -0.95 12.25 10.16
C GLY A 95 0.16 11.31 9.67
N GLY A 96 1.42 11.63 9.98
CA GLY A 96 2.55 10.75 9.65
C GLY A 96 2.54 9.42 10.40
N GLU A 97 2.13 9.40 11.68
CA GLU A 97 1.95 8.15 12.42
C GLU A 97 0.82 7.32 11.84
N GLN A 98 -0.32 7.93 11.50
CA GLN A 98 -1.44 7.24 10.85
C GLN A 98 -1.01 6.62 9.50
N GLN A 99 -0.22 7.35 8.70
CA GLN A 99 0.30 6.81 7.44
C GLN A 99 1.25 5.63 7.67
N ARG A 100 2.13 5.70 8.68
CA ARG A 100 2.98 4.55 9.03
C ARG A 100 2.18 3.33 9.50
N VAL A 101 1.07 3.53 10.23
CA VAL A 101 0.12 2.44 10.52
C VAL A 101 -0.48 1.86 9.24
N ALA A 102 -0.90 2.72 8.28
CA ALA A 102 -1.43 2.26 6.99
C ALA A 102 -0.38 1.51 6.16
N VAL A 103 0.89 1.93 6.19
CA VAL A 103 2.01 1.20 5.58
C VAL A 103 2.17 -0.18 6.25
N ALA A 104 2.28 -0.25 7.57
CA ALA A 104 2.39 -1.51 8.30
C ALA A 104 1.23 -2.48 7.96
N ARG A 105 -0.01 -1.98 7.93
CA ARG A 105 -1.19 -2.75 7.55
C ARG A 105 -1.10 -3.30 6.13
N ALA A 106 -0.60 -2.51 5.18
CA ALA A 106 -0.48 -2.93 3.79
C ALA A 106 0.52 -4.10 3.61
N PHE A 107 1.55 -4.18 4.45
CA PHE A 107 2.54 -5.27 4.47
C PHE A 107 2.14 -6.46 5.36
N ALA A 108 1.03 -6.40 6.08
CA ALA A 108 0.65 -7.40 7.08
C ALA A 108 0.67 -8.83 6.53
N CYS A 109 0.02 -9.08 5.41
CA CYS A 109 -0.06 -10.39 4.77
C CYS A 109 1.10 -10.70 3.80
N ARG A 110 2.20 -9.94 3.81
CA ARG A 110 3.34 -10.09 2.86
C ARG A 110 2.87 -10.16 1.40
N PRO A 111 2.12 -9.17 0.91
CA PRO A 111 1.55 -9.24 -0.42
C PRO A 111 2.64 -9.17 -1.49
N PRO A 112 2.55 -9.95 -2.60
CA PRO A 112 3.46 -9.82 -3.73
C PRO A 112 3.30 -8.49 -4.49
N PHE A 113 2.14 -7.82 -4.38
CA PHE A 113 1.87 -6.54 -5.02
C PHE A 113 1.44 -5.50 -3.97
N LEU A 114 2.07 -4.34 -4.04
CA LEU A 114 1.73 -3.19 -3.20
C LEU A 114 1.32 -2.03 -4.10
N PHE A 115 0.11 -1.53 -3.90
CA PHE A 115 -0.40 -0.33 -4.57
C PHE A 115 -0.39 0.83 -3.60
N ALA A 116 0.22 1.96 -3.97
CA ALA A 116 0.27 3.17 -3.16
C ALA A 116 -0.27 4.35 -3.96
N ASP A 117 -1.32 4.96 -3.47
CA ASP A 117 -2.02 6.08 -4.09
C ASP A 117 -1.72 7.36 -3.33
N GLU A 118 -0.83 8.21 -3.89
CA GLU A 118 -0.40 9.46 -3.27
C GLU A 118 -0.05 9.30 -1.77
N PRO A 119 0.85 8.38 -1.39
CA PRO A 119 1.02 7.97 0.00
C PRO A 119 1.50 9.10 0.94
N THR A 120 1.89 10.25 0.40
CA THR A 120 2.35 11.43 1.15
C THR A 120 1.53 12.68 0.89
N GLY A 121 0.47 12.59 0.08
CA GLY A 121 -0.31 13.74 -0.36
C GLY A 121 -0.97 14.56 0.76
N ASN A 122 -1.10 13.99 1.97
CA ASN A 122 -1.67 14.66 3.14
C ASN A 122 -0.64 14.96 4.24
N LEU A 123 0.67 14.90 3.92
CA LEU A 123 1.76 15.09 4.86
C LEU A 123 2.60 16.30 4.49
N ASP A 124 3.24 16.91 5.49
CA ASP A 124 4.32 17.87 5.25
C ASP A 124 5.54 17.18 4.62
N SER A 125 6.38 17.95 3.94
CA SER A 125 7.51 17.43 3.15
C SER A 125 8.48 16.57 3.97
N ALA A 126 8.80 16.96 5.21
CA ALA A 126 9.77 16.21 6.03
C ALA A 126 9.18 14.86 6.48
N THR A 127 7.92 14.86 6.94
CA THR A 127 7.17 13.65 7.30
C THR A 127 6.96 12.76 6.08
N GLY A 128 6.63 13.36 4.93
CA GLY A 128 6.45 12.64 3.66
C GLY A 128 7.71 11.90 3.24
N THR A 129 8.87 12.55 3.24
CA THR A 129 10.15 11.91 2.91
C THR A 129 10.41 10.70 3.80
N HIS A 130 10.24 10.84 5.11
CA HIS A 130 10.44 9.72 6.04
C HIS A 130 9.50 8.53 5.77
N VAL A 131 8.23 8.79 5.45
CA VAL A 131 7.27 7.73 5.10
C VAL A 131 7.65 7.03 3.79
N ILE A 132 8.14 7.78 2.79
CA ILE A 132 8.62 7.19 1.53
C ILE A 132 9.85 6.32 1.74
N ASP A 133 10.85 6.80 2.49
CA ASP A 133 12.06 6.02 2.78
C ASP A 133 11.71 4.69 3.45
N LEU A 134 10.79 4.74 4.41
CA LEU A 134 10.26 3.57 5.09
C LEU A 134 9.53 2.62 4.13
N LEU A 135 8.65 3.14 3.27
CA LEU A 135 7.92 2.36 2.27
C LEU A 135 8.89 1.65 1.31
N LEU A 136 9.91 2.37 0.82
CA LEU A 136 10.91 1.81 -0.09
C LEU A 136 11.82 0.78 0.61
N ALA A 137 12.16 0.97 1.89
CA ALA A 137 12.89 -0.01 2.66
C ALA A 137 12.07 -1.30 2.81
N MET A 138 10.83 -1.19 3.25
CA MET A 138 9.94 -2.36 3.41
C MET A 138 9.66 -3.04 2.06
N HIS A 139 9.46 -2.30 0.96
CA HIS A 139 9.32 -2.86 -0.38
C HIS A 139 10.52 -3.75 -0.76
N ARG A 140 11.76 -3.30 -0.50
CA ARG A 140 12.97 -4.10 -0.75
C ARG A 140 13.05 -5.32 0.15
N ASP A 141 12.83 -5.15 1.45
CA ASP A 141 12.97 -6.21 2.45
C ASP A 141 11.96 -7.35 2.24
N TYR A 142 10.74 -7.01 1.81
CA TYR A 142 9.67 -7.99 1.55
C TYR A 142 9.65 -8.49 0.09
N GLY A 143 10.43 -7.89 -0.81
CA GLY A 143 10.49 -8.30 -2.23
C GLY A 143 9.17 -8.11 -2.97
N THR A 144 8.38 -7.10 -2.61
CA THR A 144 7.08 -6.83 -3.23
C THR A 144 7.24 -6.06 -4.55
N THR A 145 6.30 -6.21 -5.48
CA THR A 145 6.19 -5.30 -6.63
C THR A 145 5.42 -4.06 -6.20
N LEU A 146 6.07 -2.89 -6.21
CA LEU A 146 5.44 -1.61 -5.85
C LEU A 146 4.90 -0.90 -7.09
N VAL A 147 3.62 -0.55 -7.07
CA VAL A 147 2.97 0.34 -8.04
C VAL A 147 2.54 1.60 -7.31
N LEU A 148 3.20 2.71 -7.63
CA LEU A 148 3.02 3.99 -6.97
C LEU A 148 2.39 5.00 -7.92
N VAL A 149 1.32 5.69 -7.48
CA VAL A 149 0.82 6.90 -8.14
C VAL A 149 1.27 8.11 -7.34
N THR A 150 1.88 9.06 -8.02
CA THR A 150 2.34 10.32 -7.43
C THR A 150 2.43 11.42 -8.48
N HIS A 151 2.28 12.65 -8.07
CA HIS A 151 2.62 13.83 -8.85
C HIS A 151 4.03 14.36 -8.53
N ASP A 152 4.71 13.78 -7.56
CA ASP A 152 6.09 14.11 -7.18
C ASP A 152 7.08 13.42 -8.13
N ARG A 153 7.82 14.24 -8.92
CA ARG A 153 8.78 13.76 -9.91
C ARG A 153 10.04 13.19 -9.27
N ASP A 154 10.44 13.70 -8.11
CA ASP A 154 11.64 13.21 -7.41
C ASP A 154 11.34 11.80 -6.88
N LEU A 155 10.18 11.59 -6.30
CA LEU A 155 9.72 10.27 -5.88
C LEU A 155 9.58 9.30 -7.06
N ALA A 156 9.00 9.73 -8.18
CA ALA A 156 8.90 8.89 -9.37
C ALA A 156 10.28 8.47 -9.91
N GLY A 157 11.31 9.31 -9.76
CA GLY A 157 12.69 9.01 -10.15
C GLY A 157 13.35 7.87 -9.39
N HIS A 158 12.82 7.45 -8.24
CA HIS A 158 13.28 6.27 -7.50
C HIS A 158 12.70 4.94 -8.03
N MET A 159 11.72 5.00 -8.93
CA MET A 159 11.11 3.80 -9.50
C MET A 159 11.88 3.30 -10.72
N GLN A 160 11.77 2.00 -11.03
CA GLN A 160 12.46 1.39 -12.19
C GLN A 160 11.77 1.71 -13.53
N ARG A 161 10.52 2.15 -13.50
CA ARG A 161 9.70 2.46 -14.68
C ARG A 161 8.70 3.54 -14.34
N ILE A 162 8.55 4.50 -15.24
CA ILE A 162 7.59 5.60 -15.10
C ILE A 162 6.60 5.55 -16.26
N VAL A 163 5.32 5.48 -15.92
CA VAL A 163 4.21 5.59 -16.88
C VAL A 163 3.52 6.93 -16.62
N SER A 164 3.64 7.86 -17.58
CA SER A 164 3.00 9.17 -17.49
C SER A 164 1.62 9.14 -18.11
N LEU A 165 0.65 9.65 -17.37
CA LEU A 165 -0.76 9.75 -17.80
C LEU A 165 -1.14 11.21 -17.99
N ARG A 166 -1.84 11.52 -19.11
CA ARG A 166 -2.47 12.81 -19.38
C ARG A 166 -3.86 12.58 -19.95
N ASP A 167 -4.86 13.24 -19.38
CA ASP A 167 -6.26 13.17 -19.82
C ASP A 167 -6.77 11.71 -19.97
N GLY A 168 -6.36 10.81 -19.06
CA GLY A 168 -6.75 9.41 -19.06
C GLY A 168 -6.02 8.52 -20.08
N GLN A 169 -5.04 9.05 -20.82
CA GLN A 169 -4.24 8.32 -21.80
C GLN A 169 -2.78 8.20 -21.35
N ILE A 170 -2.11 7.13 -21.79
CA ILE A 170 -0.67 6.98 -21.58
C ILE A 170 0.05 7.92 -22.54
N GLU A 171 0.77 8.91 -21.97
CA GLU A 171 1.60 9.85 -22.71
C GLU A 171 3.02 9.28 -22.93
N SER A 172 3.57 8.60 -21.94
CA SER A 172 4.87 7.94 -22.03
C SER A 172 4.96 6.74 -21.10
N ASP A 173 5.83 5.80 -21.46
CA ASP A 173 6.12 4.57 -20.72
C ASP A 173 7.61 4.27 -20.88
N LEU A 174 8.41 4.63 -19.87
CA LEU A 174 9.86 4.62 -19.95
C LEU A 174 10.47 3.92 -18.73
N PRO A 175 11.52 3.09 -18.93
CA PRO A 175 12.37 2.69 -17.83
C PRO A 175 13.09 3.93 -17.29
N THR A 176 13.30 4.00 -15.99
CA THR A 176 14.24 4.95 -15.41
C THR A 176 15.64 4.40 -15.60
N ASP A 177 16.56 5.22 -16.12
CA ASP A 177 17.97 4.85 -16.13
C ASP A 177 18.41 4.58 -14.70
N SER A 178 18.82 3.33 -14.46
CA SER A 178 19.37 2.90 -13.17
C SER A 178 20.64 3.74 -12.94
N ARG A 179 20.51 4.89 -12.30
CA ARG A 179 21.67 5.58 -11.76
C ARG A 179 22.20 4.74 -10.61
N THR A 180 23.26 4.00 -10.92
CA THR A 180 24.18 3.32 -9.98
C THR A 180 24.57 4.22 -8.82
#